data_e52076349a031df3fa1c32ae82f0a49d
#
_entry.id   e52076349a031df3fa1c32ae82f0a49d
#
_cell.length_a   1.000
_cell.length_b   1.000
_cell.length_c   1.000
_cell.angle_alpha   90.00
_cell.angle_beta   90.00
_cell.angle_gamma   90.00
#
_symmetry.space_group_name_H-M   'P 1'
#
loop_
_entity.id
_entity.type
_entity.pdbx_description
1 polymer ?
#
loop_
_entity_poly.entity_id
_entity_poly.type
_entity_poly.pdbx_seq_one_letter_code
_entity_poly.pdbx_strand_id
1 'polypeptide(L)'
;MIDTFHYPNRMGRIILLSMEEVMGRNGVNAVLNLSSHKTLIENYPADDSKLNFPFSTVSALGGTLEQVYGPHGGRGLATRIGRACFNYGVRQYSGQMGLT
;
A
#
# COMPACT_ATOMS: atom_id res chain seq x y z
N MET A 1 -20.77 5.96 -3.37
CA MET A 1 -20.37 5.89 -1.95
C MET A 1 -19.37 6.97 -1.61
N ILE A 2 -19.59 7.64 -0.50
CA ILE A 2 -18.67 8.67 -0.07
C ILE A 2 -17.49 8.05 0.64
N ASP A 3 -16.29 8.51 0.29
CA ASP A 3 -15.05 8.03 0.84
C ASP A 3 -14.80 8.73 2.19
N THR A 4 -15.44 8.21 3.25
CA THR A 4 -15.42 8.86 4.55
C THR A 4 -14.26 8.43 5.44
N PHE A 5 -13.59 7.32 5.10
CA PHE A 5 -12.49 6.80 5.89
C PHE A 5 -11.17 7.01 5.16
N HIS A 6 -10.24 7.68 5.83
CA HIS A 6 -8.90 7.93 5.28
C HIS A 6 -7.85 7.50 6.27
N TYR A 7 -6.80 6.89 5.73
CA TYR A 7 -5.59 6.60 6.48
C TYR A 7 -4.62 7.78 6.41
N PRO A 8 -3.66 7.84 7.34
CA PRO A 8 -2.55 8.79 7.19
C PRO A 8 -1.80 8.55 5.88
N ASN A 9 -1.30 9.62 5.27
CA ASN A 9 -0.47 9.52 4.07
C ASN A 9 0.72 8.58 4.27
N ARG A 10 1.32 8.62 5.47
CA ARG A 10 2.45 7.75 5.81
C ARG A 10 2.10 6.28 5.63
N MET A 11 0.90 5.87 6.01
CA MET A 11 0.46 4.49 5.82
C MET A 11 0.33 4.15 4.33
N GLY A 12 -0.23 5.05 3.54
CA GLY A 12 -0.32 4.86 2.09
C GLY A 12 1.06 4.71 1.46
N ARG A 13 2.00 5.54 1.91
CA ARG A 13 3.38 5.44 1.45
C ARG A 13 4.00 4.09 1.80
N ILE A 14 3.81 3.64 3.03
CA ILE A 14 4.34 2.34 3.47
C ILE A 14 3.73 1.20 2.67
N ILE A 15 2.43 1.25 2.39
CA ILE A 15 1.77 0.23 1.58
C ILE A 15 2.41 0.15 0.20
N LEU A 16 2.59 1.29 -0.46
CA LEU A 16 3.15 1.31 -1.82
C LEU A 16 4.62 0.90 -1.84
N LEU A 17 5.40 1.33 -0.85
CA LEU A 17 6.79 0.90 -0.75
C LEU A 17 6.89 -0.60 -0.47
N SER A 18 5.98 -1.14 0.33
CA SER A 18 5.93 -2.57 0.61
C SER A 18 5.55 -3.37 -0.63
N MET A 19 4.60 -2.86 -1.41
CA MET A 19 4.26 -3.46 -2.69
C MET A 19 5.47 -3.47 -3.62
N GLU A 20 6.21 -2.38 -3.66
CA GLU A 20 7.41 -2.28 -4.49
C GLU A 20 8.47 -3.30 -4.07
N GLU A 21 8.63 -3.51 -2.77
CA GLU A 21 9.56 -4.50 -2.25
C GLU A 21 9.19 -5.92 -2.70
N VAL A 22 7.91 -6.23 -2.75
CA VAL A 22 7.42 -7.57 -3.08
C VAL A 22 7.38 -7.81 -4.59
N MET A 23 6.94 -6.82 -5.37
CA MET A 23 6.65 -7.02 -6.79
C MET A 23 7.41 -6.09 -7.73
N GLY A 24 8.27 -5.23 -7.22
CA GLY A 24 9.05 -4.31 -8.01
C GLY A 24 8.27 -3.07 -8.43
N ARG A 25 9.00 -2.03 -8.85
CA ARG A 25 8.39 -0.76 -9.25
C ARG A 25 7.45 -0.94 -10.44
N ASN A 26 7.84 -1.74 -11.43
CA ASN A 26 7.01 -1.95 -12.61
C ASN A 26 5.70 -2.66 -12.25
N GLY A 27 5.76 -3.61 -11.32
CA GLY A 27 4.57 -4.29 -10.85
C GLY A 27 3.60 -3.35 -10.14
N VAL A 28 4.14 -2.49 -9.28
CA VAL A 28 3.32 -1.49 -8.59
C VAL A 28 2.68 -0.55 -9.59
N ASN A 29 3.45 -0.05 -10.56
CA ASN A 29 2.92 0.87 -11.56
C ASN A 29 1.80 0.23 -12.37
N ALA A 30 1.93 -1.05 -12.71
CA ALA A 30 0.87 -1.76 -13.43
C ALA A 30 -0.41 -1.84 -12.59
N VAL A 31 -0.28 -2.16 -11.31
CA VAL A 31 -1.43 -2.23 -10.40
C VAL A 31 -2.07 -0.86 -10.25
N LEU A 32 -1.27 0.19 -10.08
CA LEU A 32 -1.80 1.54 -9.96
C LEU A 32 -2.53 1.97 -11.23
N ASN A 33 -2.00 1.63 -12.39
CA ASN A 33 -2.64 1.93 -13.65
C ASN A 33 -3.98 1.19 -13.79
N LEU A 34 -3.99 -0.10 -13.50
CA LEU A 34 -5.18 -0.92 -13.63
C LEU A 34 -6.27 -0.56 -12.61
N SER A 35 -5.88 -0.09 -11.45
CA SER A 35 -6.83 0.30 -10.41
C SER A 35 -7.30 1.75 -10.52
N SER A 36 -6.93 2.44 -11.61
CA SER A 36 -7.28 3.84 -11.87
C SER A 36 -6.65 4.80 -10.87
N HIS A 37 -5.42 4.52 -10.47
CA HIS A 37 -4.65 5.35 -9.55
C HIS A 37 -3.33 5.81 -10.16
N LYS A 38 -3.37 6.18 -11.44
CA LYS A 38 -2.18 6.62 -12.18
C LYS A 38 -1.46 7.80 -11.52
N THR A 39 -2.20 8.63 -10.81
CA THR A 39 -1.61 9.80 -10.15
C THR A 39 -0.61 9.42 -9.08
N LEU A 40 -0.66 8.19 -8.58
CA LEU A 40 0.29 7.72 -7.57
C LEU A 40 1.58 7.16 -8.19
N ILE A 41 1.61 6.94 -9.51
CA ILE A 41 2.80 6.42 -10.17
C ILE A 41 3.91 7.47 -10.03
N GLU A 42 5.03 7.05 -9.42
CA GLU A 42 6.17 7.91 -9.11
C GLU A 42 5.80 9.13 -8.29
N ASN A 43 4.68 9.04 -7.56
CA ASN A 43 4.19 10.14 -6.73
C ASN A 43 3.48 9.54 -5.52
N TYR A 44 4.21 8.75 -4.75
CA TYR A 44 3.66 8.09 -3.56
C TYR A 44 3.26 9.13 -2.53
N PRO A 45 2.30 8.80 -1.64
CA PRO A 45 1.89 9.73 -0.58
C PRO A 45 3.07 10.22 0.23
N ALA A 46 2.94 11.43 0.75
CA ALA A 46 3.97 12.05 1.58
C ALA A 46 4.14 11.30 2.90
N ASP A 47 5.31 11.42 3.51
CA ASP A 47 5.59 10.83 4.82
C ASP A 47 5.11 11.77 5.92
N ASP A 48 3.79 11.88 6.04
CA ASP A 48 3.18 12.71 7.07
C ASP A 48 1.93 12.03 7.64
N SER A 49 1.37 12.63 8.67
CA SER A 49 0.23 12.07 9.40
C SER A 49 -1.12 12.59 8.92
N LYS A 50 -1.16 13.37 7.82
CA LYS A 50 -2.43 13.86 7.30
C LYS A 50 -3.29 12.72 6.81
N LEU A 51 -4.56 12.73 7.16
CA LEU A 51 -5.51 11.68 6.82
C LEU A 51 -6.06 11.87 5.41
N ASN A 52 -5.20 11.68 4.41
CA ASN A 52 -5.55 11.93 3.02
C ASN A 52 -5.47 10.67 2.12
N PHE A 53 -5.16 9.50 2.67
CA PHE A 53 -5.07 8.28 1.86
C PHE A 53 -6.37 7.50 1.99
N PRO A 54 -7.23 7.49 0.96
CA PRO A 54 -8.57 6.89 1.07
C PRO A 54 -8.54 5.38 1.30
N PHE A 55 -9.44 4.91 2.16
CA PHE A 55 -9.63 3.46 2.34
C PHE A 55 -10.01 2.79 1.01
N SER A 56 -10.80 3.48 0.19
CA SER A 56 -11.20 2.94 -1.11
C SER A 56 -10.01 2.64 -2.01
N THR A 57 -8.92 3.39 -1.88
CA THR A 57 -7.69 3.11 -2.61
C THR A 57 -7.10 1.77 -2.19
N VAL A 58 -7.05 1.50 -0.89
CA VAL A 58 -6.55 0.22 -0.37
C VAL A 58 -7.38 -0.93 -0.91
N SER A 59 -8.71 -0.80 -0.86
CA SER A 59 -9.62 -1.81 -1.39
C SER A 59 -9.42 -2.04 -2.89
N ALA A 60 -9.23 -0.97 -3.65
CA ALA A 60 -9.01 -1.06 -5.09
C ALA A 60 -7.71 -1.77 -5.41
N LEU A 61 -6.64 -1.50 -4.66
CA LEU A 61 -5.37 -2.18 -4.84
C LEU A 61 -5.51 -3.68 -4.57
N GLY A 62 -6.17 -4.05 -3.48
CA GLY A 62 -6.41 -5.45 -3.15
C GLY A 62 -7.22 -6.16 -4.21
N GLY A 63 -8.29 -5.52 -4.69
CA GLY A 63 -9.13 -6.08 -5.74
C GLY A 63 -8.36 -6.27 -7.04
N THR A 64 -7.49 -5.34 -7.39
CA THR A 64 -6.67 -5.45 -8.60
C THR A 64 -5.67 -6.60 -8.50
N LEU A 65 -5.04 -6.77 -7.34
CA LEU A 65 -4.13 -7.91 -7.14
C LEU A 65 -4.86 -9.23 -7.37
N GLU A 66 -6.06 -9.36 -6.82
CA GLU A 66 -6.86 -10.57 -6.99
C GLU A 66 -7.28 -10.77 -8.44
N GLN A 67 -7.66 -9.68 -9.13
CA GLN A 67 -8.08 -9.72 -10.52
C GLN A 67 -6.93 -10.15 -11.44
N VAL A 68 -5.73 -9.64 -11.21
CA VAL A 68 -4.58 -9.91 -12.07
C VAL A 68 -3.94 -11.27 -11.78
N TYR A 69 -3.80 -11.62 -10.51
CA TYR A 69 -3.05 -12.81 -10.09
C TYR A 69 -3.95 -13.96 -9.65
N GLY A 70 -5.27 -13.78 -9.72
CA GLY A 70 -6.24 -14.78 -9.29
C GLY A 70 -6.45 -14.77 -7.78
N PRO A 71 -7.48 -15.49 -7.29
CA PRO A 71 -7.81 -15.47 -5.86
C PRO A 71 -6.68 -15.94 -4.96
N HIS A 72 -5.98 -17.00 -5.35
CA HIS A 72 -4.89 -17.55 -4.54
C HIS A 72 -3.61 -16.72 -4.69
N GLY A 73 -3.24 -16.39 -5.93
CA GLY A 73 -2.04 -15.60 -6.20
C GLY A 73 -2.14 -14.20 -5.60
N GLY A 74 -3.29 -13.54 -5.78
CA GLY A 74 -3.52 -12.22 -5.22
C GLY A 74 -3.49 -12.21 -3.70
N ARG A 75 -4.07 -13.24 -3.08
CA ARG A 75 -4.06 -13.36 -1.62
C ARG A 75 -2.64 -13.59 -1.09
N GLY A 76 -1.86 -14.42 -1.78
CA GLY A 76 -0.46 -14.65 -1.42
C GLY A 76 0.36 -13.39 -1.49
N LEU A 77 0.19 -12.60 -2.56
CA LEU A 77 0.86 -11.30 -2.68
C LEU A 77 0.42 -10.35 -1.57
N ALA A 78 -0.87 -10.27 -1.29
CA ALA A 78 -1.39 -9.40 -0.24
C ALA A 78 -0.79 -9.77 1.12
N THR A 79 -0.64 -11.06 1.41
CA THR A 79 -0.02 -11.52 2.65
C THR A 79 1.44 -11.09 2.74
N ARG A 80 2.20 -11.22 1.65
CA ARG A 80 3.60 -10.82 1.62
C ARG A 80 3.73 -9.30 1.76
N ILE A 81 2.86 -8.56 1.12
CA ILE A 81 2.82 -7.09 1.25
C ILE A 81 2.50 -6.71 2.69
N GLY A 82 1.55 -7.39 3.32
CA GLY A 82 1.22 -7.14 4.72
C GLY A 82 2.41 -7.35 5.65
N ARG A 83 3.20 -8.40 5.42
CA ARG A 83 4.42 -8.63 6.19
C ARG A 83 5.43 -7.52 5.98
N ALA A 84 5.59 -7.07 4.73
CA ALA A 84 6.50 -5.98 4.44
C ALA A 84 6.04 -4.69 5.11
N CYS A 85 4.74 -4.42 5.12
CA CYS A 85 4.17 -3.26 5.81
C CYS A 85 4.48 -3.31 7.30
N PHE A 86 4.28 -4.47 7.92
CA PHE A 86 4.58 -4.65 9.34
C PHE A 86 6.05 -4.37 9.63
N ASN A 87 6.93 -4.92 8.79
CA ASN A 87 8.37 -4.72 8.98
C ASN A 87 8.76 -3.25 8.84
N TYR A 88 8.16 -2.54 7.88
CA TYR A 88 8.37 -1.09 7.75
C TYR A 88 7.94 -0.36 8.99
N GLY A 89 6.75 -0.68 9.51
CA GLY A 89 6.23 -0.05 10.71
C GLY A 89 7.13 -0.26 11.92
N VAL A 90 7.59 -1.49 12.12
CA VAL A 90 8.48 -1.82 13.24
C VAL A 90 9.79 -1.06 13.12
N ARG A 91 10.42 -1.06 11.93
CA ARG A 91 11.69 -0.36 11.73
C ARG A 91 11.54 1.14 11.94
N GLN A 92 10.45 1.71 11.43
CA GLN A 92 10.27 3.15 11.42
C GLN A 92 9.86 3.70 12.78
N TYR A 93 9.08 2.94 13.56
CA TYR A 93 8.50 3.44 14.80
C TYR A 93 9.05 2.77 16.06
N SER A 94 9.95 1.81 15.91
CA SER A 94 10.47 1.10 17.10
C SER A 94 11.16 2.04 18.08
N GLY A 95 11.91 3.01 17.57
CA GLY A 95 12.58 4.01 18.41
C GLY A 95 11.59 4.88 19.17
N GLN A 96 10.50 5.28 18.51
CA GLN A 96 9.47 6.11 19.13
C GLN A 96 8.69 5.35 20.19
N MET A 97 8.58 4.05 20.03
CA MET A 97 7.84 3.18 20.93
C MET A 97 8.72 2.54 21.98
N GLY A 98 10.02 2.78 21.96
CA GLY A 98 10.96 2.17 22.86
C GLY A 98 11.21 0.70 22.59
N LEU A 99 11.01 0.25 21.39
CA LEU A 99 11.11 -1.16 21.01
C LEU A 99 12.40 -1.45 20.24
N THR A 100 13.50 -1.01 20.70
CA THR A 100 14.76 -1.22 19.98
C THR A 100 15.45 -2.53 20.37
#